data_433156d3a4de751c2c164a4d3392b591
#
_entry.id   433156d3a4de751c2c164a4d3392b591
#
_cell.length_a   1.000
_cell.length_b   1.000
_cell.length_c   1.000
_cell.angle_alpha   90.00
_cell.angle_beta   90.00
_cell.angle_gamma   90.00
#
_symmetry.space_group_name_H-M   'P 1'
#
loop_
_entity.id
_entity.type
_entity.pdbx_description
1 polymer ?
#
loop_
_entity_poly.entity_id
_entity_poly.type
_entity_poly.pdbx_seq_one_letter_code
_entity_poly.pdbx_strand_id
1 'polypeptide(L)'
;MNILVIGEDQEVEECKAKFGANNNYLVAKGHQEAEKFFDRSEVIFDFRIDESPDQMEVYRDHPNVIAFLNSTKISVLELVSSFSGPIKCKLFGFNGLPTFVNRSVIETALFKKSDLETLKEICSRLNTEFLVVEDRVGMVTPRVICMIINEAYFTHQEGTATREDIDLGMKLGTNYPFGPFEWCKRIGLRHVYELLEAVYDDTKDERYKICPLMKQEYLSLFV
;
A
#
# COMPACT_ATOMS: atom_id res chain seq x y z
N MET A 1 -20.80 8.46 3.86
CA MET A 1 -19.96 8.02 4.99
C MET A 1 -18.96 9.11 5.37
N ASN A 2 -18.49 9.11 6.60
CA ASN A 2 -17.35 9.91 7.03
C ASN A 2 -16.09 9.05 6.90
N ILE A 3 -15.25 9.37 5.93
CA ILE A 3 -13.99 8.68 5.63
C ILE A 3 -12.84 9.58 6.07
N LEU A 4 -12.01 9.11 7.00
CA LEU A 4 -10.77 9.79 7.35
C LEU A 4 -9.64 9.24 6.47
N VAL A 5 -8.90 10.12 5.83
CA VAL A 5 -7.68 9.79 5.08
C VAL A 5 -6.49 10.41 5.81
N ILE A 6 -5.56 9.57 6.22
CA ILE A 6 -4.25 9.99 6.75
C ILE A 6 -3.25 9.87 5.60
N GLY A 7 -2.92 10.99 4.97
CA GLY A 7 -2.11 11.01 3.77
C GLY A 7 -2.03 12.39 3.11
N GLU A 8 -1.48 12.40 1.91
CA GLU A 8 -1.35 13.61 1.09
C GLU A 8 -2.55 13.77 0.15
N ASP A 9 -2.55 14.86 -0.61
CA ASP A 9 -3.67 15.20 -1.50
C ASP A 9 -3.89 14.14 -2.59
N GLN A 10 -2.84 13.45 -3.02
CA GLN A 10 -2.92 12.38 -4.02
C GLN A 10 -3.75 11.19 -3.50
N GLU A 11 -3.49 10.71 -2.27
CA GLU A 11 -4.22 9.60 -1.66
C GLU A 11 -5.68 9.97 -1.41
N VAL A 12 -5.94 11.23 -1.04
CA VAL A 12 -7.31 11.74 -0.90
C VAL A 12 -8.06 11.69 -2.23
N GLU A 13 -7.43 12.12 -3.32
CA GLU A 13 -8.04 12.07 -4.65
C GLU A 13 -8.24 10.62 -5.15
N GLU A 14 -7.30 9.71 -4.86
CA GLU A 14 -7.49 8.29 -5.16
C GLU A 14 -8.68 7.69 -4.38
N CYS A 15 -8.83 8.04 -3.08
CA CYS A 15 -9.99 7.62 -2.29
C CYS A 15 -11.30 8.19 -2.84
N LYS A 16 -11.33 9.47 -3.23
CA LYS A 16 -12.51 10.08 -3.85
C LYS A 16 -12.88 9.43 -5.18
N ALA A 17 -11.88 9.13 -6.01
CA ALA A 17 -12.09 8.45 -7.28
C ALA A 17 -12.61 7.01 -7.07
N LYS A 18 -12.13 6.33 -6.02
CA LYS A 18 -12.52 4.96 -5.69
C LYS A 18 -13.90 4.87 -5.04
N PHE A 19 -14.14 5.63 -3.98
CA PHE A 19 -15.31 5.49 -3.11
C PHE A 19 -16.41 6.51 -3.41
N GLY A 20 -16.15 7.45 -4.33
CA GLY A 20 -17.11 8.45 -4.79
C GLY A 20 -17.06 9.77 -3.99
N ALA A 21 -17.33 10.87 -4.69
CA ALA A 21 -17.26 12.23 -4.15
C ALA A 21 -18.41 12.56 -3.16
N ASN A 22 -19.43 11.71 -3.05
CA ASN A 22 -20.58 11.96 -2.14
C ASN A 22 -20.28 11.60 -0.68
N ASN A 23 -19.14 11.00 -0.38
CA ASN A 23 -18.67 10.79 0.98
C ASN A 23 -18.10 12.08 1.56
N ASN A 24 -18.17 12.21 2.89
CA ASN A 24 -17.51 13.29 3.60
C ASN A 24 -16.06 12.85 3.93
N TYR A 25 -15.08 13.53 3.35
CA TYR A 25 -13.67 13.22 3.55
C TYR A 25 -13.07 14.14 4.59
N LEU A 26 -12.63 13.55 5.69
CA LEU A 26 -11.77 14.19 6.70
C LEU A 26 -10.32 13.88 6.31
N VAL A 27 -9.44 14.86 6.40
CA VAL A 27 -8.05 14.71 5.97
C VAL A 27 -7.13 15.09 7.11
N ALA A 28 -6.11 14.29 7.35
CA ALA A 28 -5.04 14.59 8.28
C ALA A 28 -3.68 14.25 7.63
N LYS A 29 -2.69 15.09 7.86
CA LYS A 29 -1.32 14.87 7.36
C LYS A 29 -0.48 14.02 8.30
N GLY A 30 -0.92 13.79 9.53
CA GLY A 30 -0.23 13.00 10.53
C GLY A 30 -1.18 12.42 11.58
N HIS A 31 -0.69 11.45 12.31
CA HIS A 31 -1.49 10.62 13.22
C HIS A 31 -2.05 11.39 14.42
N GLN A 32 -1.28 12.31 15.02
CA GLN A 32 -1.76 13.15 16.15
C GLN A 32 -2.91 14.10 15.75
N GLU A 33 -2.90 14.57 14.50
CA GLU A 33 -4.02 15.34 13.96
C GLU A 33 -5.22 14.44 13.70
N ALA A 34 -4.97 13.25 13.11
CA ALA A 34 -5.97 12.27 12.74
C ALA A 34 -6.80 11.79 13.93
N GLU A 35 -6.17 11.57 15.09
CA GLU A 35 -6.81 11.10 16.32
C GLU A 35 -8.00 11.99 16.73
N LYS A 36 -7.95 13.30 16.48
CA LYS A 36 -9.03 14.25 16.75
C LYS A 36 -10.30 13.98 15.92
N PHE A 37 -10.18 13.22 14.84
CA PHE A 37 -11.27 12.87 13.94
C PHE A 37 -11.80 11.45 14.14
N PHE A 38 -11.17 10.61 14.96
CA PHE A 38 -11.53 9.20 15.11
C PHE A 38 -13.00 9.00 15.48
N ASP A 39 -13.50 9.71 16.47
CA ASP A 39 -14.91 9.60 16.92
C ASP A 39 -15.93 10.07 15.87
N ARG A 40 -15.48 10.81 14.86
CA ARG A 40 -16.33 11.35 13.78
C ARG A 40 -16.22 10.51 12.51
N SER A 41 -15.30 9.56 12.46
CA SER A 41 -14.99 8.75 11.30
C SER A 41 -15.66 7.39 11.39
N GLU A 42 -16.24 6.92 10.30
CA GLU A 42 -16.81 5.58 10.19
C GLU A 42 -15.75 4.57 9.69
N VAL A 43 -14.78 5.07 8.93
CA VAL A 43 -13.63 4.29 8.45
C VAL A 43 -12.43 5.21 8.24
N ILE A 44 -11.24 4.67 8.50
CA ILE A 44 -9.96 5.35 8.34
C ILE A 44 -9.15 4.62 7.27
N PHE A 45 -8.55 5.36 6.34
CA PHE A 45 -7.51 4.89 5.44
C PHE A 45 -6.20 5.59 5.79
N ASP A 46 -5.27 4.84 6.35
CA ASP A 46 -3.97 5.34 6.80
C ASP A 46 -2.88 4.93 5.80
N PHE A 47 -2.46 5.88 4.98
CA PHE A 47 -1.41 5.70 3.99
C PHE A 47 0.00 5.92 4.54
N ARG A 48 0.12 6.40 5.77
CA ARG A 48 1.38 6.84 6.36
C ARG A 48 1.96 5.89 7.41
N ILE A 49 1.18 4.90 7.84
CA ILE A 49 1.59 4.05 8.96
C ILE A 49 2.83 3.20 8.65
N ASP A 50 3.03 2.80 7.39
CA ASP A 50 4.20 2.05 6.96
C ASP A 50 5.50 2.88 6.98
N GLU A 51 5.38 4.21 6.91
CA GLU A 51 6.50 5.16 7.07
C GLU A 51 6.70 5.60 8.54
N SER A 52 5.72 5.39 9.41
CA SER A 52 5.74 5.83 10.82
C SER A 52 5.13 4.77 11.74
N PRO A 53 5.70 3.55 11.83
CA PRO A 53 5.14 2.44 12.60
C PRO A 53 4.97 2.73 14.09
N ASP A 54 5.80 3.61 14.66
CA ASP A 54 5.73 4.09 16.04
C ASP A 54 4.42 4.81 16.36
N GLN A 55 3.74 5.35 15.35
CA GLN A 55 2.45 6.04 15.52
C GLN A 55 1.26 5.08 15.67
N MET A 56 1.47 3.76 15.58
CA MET A 56 0.40 2.77 15.80
C MET A 56 -0.31 2.92 17.16
N GLU A 57 0.34 3.53 18.13
CA GLU A 57 -0.21 3.74 19.47
C GLU A 57 -1.51 4.54 19.48
N VAL A 58 -1.73 5.45 18.50
CA VAL A 58 -2.95 6.26 18.42
C VAL A 58 -4.22 5.41 18.25
N TYR A 59 -4.10 4.18 17.76
CA TYR A 59 -5.24 3.27 17.55
C TYR A 59 -5.64 2.47 18.80
N ARG A 60 -4.77 2.40 19.81
CA ARG A 60 -4.88 1.46 20.94
C ARG A 60 -6.24 1.52 21.65
N ASP A 61 -6.65 2.71 22.04
CA ASP A 61 -7.77 2.91 22.98
C ASP A 61 -9.09 3.32 22.32
N HIS A 62 -9.21 3.10 21.00
CA HIS A 62 -10.37 3.49 20.20
C HIS A 62 -11.17 2.27 19.68
N PRO A 63 -12.00 1.61 20.53
CA PRO A 63 -12.65 0.34 20.18
C PRO A 63 -13.63 0.42 18.99
N ASN A 64 -14.13 1.61 18.70
CA ASN A 64 -15.08 1.83 17.60
C ASN A 64 -14.42 2.15 16.27
N VAL A 65 -13.10 2.34 16.26
CA VAL A 65 -12.34 2.65 15.05
C VAL A 65 -12.23 1.43 14.16
N ILE A 66 -12.45 1.64 12.87
CA ILE A 66 -12.19 0.69 11.79
C ILE A 66 -11.13 1.34 10.90
N ALA A 67 -9.93 0.77 10.85
CA ALA A 67 -8.82 1.33 10.11
C ALA A 67 -8.24 0.36 9.08
N PHE A 68 -8.07 0.86 7.85
CA PHE A 68 -7.28 0.25 6.81
C PHE A 68 -5.88 0.89 6.86
N LEU A 69 -4.88 0.08 7.15
CA LEU A 69 -3.49 0.46 7.33
C LEU A 69 -2.70 0.09 6.08
N ASN A 70 -1.97 1.03 5.50
CA ASN A 70 -1.05 0.68 4.41
C ASN A 70 -0.02 -0.34 4.92
N SER A 71 -0.16 -1.58 4.50
CA SER A 71 0.67 -2.70 4.96
C SER A 71 1.49 -3.32 3.82
N THR A 72 1.89 -2.49 2.85
CA THR A 72 2.69 -2.96 1.73
C THR A 72 4.14 -3.21 2.09
N LYS A 73 4.73 -2.41 2.98
CA LYS A 73 6.14 -2.52 3.39
C LYS A 73 6.33 -3.13 4.79
N ILE A 74 5.24 -3.31 5.54
CA ILE A 74 5.24 -3.88 6.88
C ILE A 74 3.94 -4.64 7.10
N SER A 75 3.95 -5.79 7.77
CA SER A 75 2.71 -6.51 8.08
C SER A 75 1.92 -5.85 9.20
N VAL A 76 0.58 -6.03 9.21
CA VAL A 76 -0.25 -5.52 10.31
C VAL A 76 0.16 -6.16 11.64
N LEU A 77 0.52 -7.45 11.60
CA LEU A 77 1.02 -8.15 12.79
C LEU A 77 2.30 -7.50 13.33
N GLU A 78 3.23 -7.11 12.47
CA GLU A 78 4.47 -6.45 12.86
C GLU A 78 4.19 -5.07 13.45
N LEU A 79 3.32 -4.25 12.80
CA LEU A 79 2.86 -2.97 13.33
C LEU A 79 2.30 -3.11 14.74
N VAL A 80 1.45 -4.10 14.97
CA VAL A 80 0.83 -4.34 16.27
C VAL A 80 1.82 -4.88 17.29
N SER A 81 2.80 -5.69 16.88
CA SER A 81 3.77 -6.30 17.80
C SER A 81 4.76 -5.29 18.39
N SER A 82 4.88 -4.11 17.79
CA SER A 82 5.82 -3.08 18.20
C SER A 82 5.46 -2.40 19.54
N PHE A 83 4.25 -2.62 20.06
CA PHE A 83 3.84 -2.06 21.35
C PHE A 83 3.10 -3.04 22.25
N SER A 84 3.04 -2.69 23.55
CA SER A 84 2.47 -3.53 24.60
C SER A 84 0.98 -3.26 24.80
N GLY A 85 0.19 -4.33 24.93
CA GLY A 85 -1.21 -4.25 25.29
C GLY A 85 -2.19 -4.61 24.16
N PRO A 86 -3.46 -4.84 24.49
CA PRO A 86 -4.45 -5.25 23.49
C PRO A 86 -4.88 -4.10 22.61
N ILE A 87 -4.96 -4.35 21.31
CA ILE A 87 -5.63 -3.47 20.35
C ILE A 87 -7.14 -3.70 20.43
N LYS A 88 -7.88 -2.61 20.65
CA LYS A 88 -9.34 -2.63 20.78
C LYS A 88 -10.07 -2.36 19.47
N CYS A 89 -9.45 -1.60 18.55
CA CYS A 89 -10.01 -1.28 17.24
C CYS A 89 -9.95 -2.46 16.26
N LYS A 90 -10.64 -2.32 15.13
CA LYS A 90 -10.61 -3.27 14.02
C LYS A 90 -9.63 -2.81 12.96
N LEU A 91 -8.62 -3.64 12.70
CA LEU A 91 -7.51 -3.32 11.79
C LEU A 91 -7.53 -4.25 10.58
N PHE A 92 -7.37 -3.64 9.43
CA PHE A 92 -7.20 -4.30 8.13
C PHE A 92 -5.95 -3.75 7.46
N GLY A 93 -5.12 -4.63 6.91
CA GLY A 93 -4.08 -4.20 5.98
C GLY A 93 -4.68 -3.87 4.62
N PHE A 94 -4.12 -2.92 3.89
CA PHE A 94 -4.50 -2.68 2.50
C PHE A 94 -3.29 -2.26 1.67
N ASN A 95 -3.44 -2.37 0.35
CA ASN A 95 -2.46 -1.87 -0.60
C ASN A 95 -2.68 -0.38 -0.85
N GLY A 96 -1.92 0.45 -0.11
CA GLY A 96 -1.97 1.91 -0.18
C GLY A 96 -0.96 2.52 -1.15
N LEU A 97 -0.28 1.74 -1.98
CA LEU A 97 0.64 2.30 -2.99
C LEU A 97 -0.10 3.12 -4.04
N PRO A 98 0.52 4.17 -4.60
CA PRO A 98 -0.07 4.97 -5.66
C PRO A 98 -0.61 4.11 -6.81
N THR A 99 -1.80 4.44 -7.32
CA THR A 99 -2.53 3.76 -8.38
C THR A 99 -3.20 2.43 -8.03
N PHE A 100 -3.03 1.91 -6.81
CA PHE A 100 -3.62 0.62 -6.42
C PHE A 100 -4.96 0.74 -5.70
N VAL A 101 -5.24 1.85 -5.03
CA VAL A 101 -6.52 2.07 -4.34
C VAL A 101 -7.66 2.20 -5.35
N ASN A 102 -7.48 2.97 -6.41
CA ASN A 102 -8.51 3.19 -7.43
C ASN A 102 -8.58 2.05 -8.45
N ARG A 103 -8.72 0.80 -7.96
CA ARG A 103 -8.95 -0.40 -8.79
C ARG A 103 -10.30 -1.02 -8.46
N SER A 104 -10.83 -1.88 -9.32
CA SER A 104 -12.12 -2.56 -9.09
C SER A 104 -12.14 -3.29 -7.75
N VAL A 105 -11.06 -3.99 -7.43
CA VAL A 105 -10.89 -4.78 -6.21
C VAL A 105 -9.75 -4.21 -5.38
N ILE A 106 -9.93 -4.05 -4.06
CA ILE A 106 -8.84 -3.72 -3.13
C ILE A 106 -8.28 -4.98 -2.49
N GLU A 107 -6.96 -5.10 -2.40
CA GLU A 107 -6.31 -6.14 -1.61
C GLU A 107 -6.33 -5.75 -0.14
N THR A 108 -6.77 -6.66 0.72
CA THR A 108 -6.86 -6.44 2.17
C THR A 108 -6.33 -7.64 2.93
N ALA A 109 -5.68 -7.39 4.07
CA ALA A 109 -5.28 -8.40 5.03
C ALA A 109 -6.07 -8.24 6.33
N LEU A 110 -6.39 -9.36 6.98
CA LEU A 110 -7.12 -9.38 8.25
C LEU A 110 -6.14 -9.51 9.42
N PHE A 111 -6.11 -8.54 10.31
CA PHE A 111 -5.40 -8.71 11.59
C PHE A 111 -6.06 -9.80 12.44
N LYS A 112 -7.39 -9.81 12.53
CA LYS A 112 -8.17 -10.86 13.21
C LYS A 112 -9.16 -11.48 12.22
N LYS A 113 -9.12 -12.80 12.06
CA LYS A 113 -10.05 -13.54 11.19
C LYS A 113 -11.52 -13.34 11.57
N SER A 114 -11.80 -13.05 12.86
CA SER A 114 -13.15 -12.73 13.35
C SER A 114 -13.74 -11.46 12.74
N ASP A 115 -12.93 -10.56 12.20
CA ASP A 115 -13.37 -9.26 11.70
C ASP A 115 -13.80 -9.29 10.22
N LEU A 116 -13.84 -10.48 9.59
CA LEU A 116 -14.23 -10.65 8.20
C LEU A 116 -15.64 -10.08 7.90
N GLU A 117 -16.61 -10.29 8.79
CA GLU A 117 -17.97 -9.76 8.58
C GLU A 117 -17.99 -8.23 8.62
N THR A 118 -17.19 -7.61 9.48
CA THR A 118 -17.01 -6.15 9.49
C THR A 118 -16.38 -5.65 8.20
N LEU A 119 -15.38 -6.36 7.67
CA LEU A 119 -14.76 -6.03 6.38
C LEU A 119 -15.80 -6.06 5.26
N LYS A 120 -16.63 -7.10 5.18
CA LYS A 120 -17.70 -7.22 4.19
C LYS A 120 -18.69 -6.05 4.28
N GLU A 121 -19.13 -5.72 5.50
CA GLU A 121 -20.06 -4.62 5.75
C GLU A 121 -19.48 -3.27 5.28
N ILE A 122 -18.25 -2.96 5.68
CA ILE A 122 -17.61 -1.70 5.30
C ILE A 122 -17.36 -1.62 3.80
N CYS A 123 -16.87 -2.68 3.16
CA CYS A 123 -16.64 -2.71 1.71
C CYS A 123 -17.96 -2.59 0.93
N SER A 124 -19.04 -3.20 1.41
CA SER A 124 -20.38 -3.02 0.82
C SER A 124 -20.85 -1.56 0.90
N ARG A 125 -20.68 -0.90 2.05
CA ARG A 125 -21.04 0.52 2.24
C ARG A 125 -20.15 1.46 1.41
N LEU A 126 -18.89 1.10 1.19
CA LEU A 126 -17.96 1.81 0.30
C LEU A 126 -18.19 1.51 -1.19
N ASN A 127 -19.13 0.60 -1.50
CA ASN A 127 -19.40 0.12 -2.86
C ASN A 127 -18.13 -0.36 -3.57
N THR A 128 -17.31 -1.16 -2.88
CA THR A 128 -16.08 -1.73 -3.44
C THR A 128 -16.01 -3.24 -3.21
N GLU A 129 -15.44 -3.94 -4.18
CA GLU A 129 -15.03 -5.33 -4.01
C GLU A 129 -13.68 -5.40 -3.29
N PHE A 130 -13.43 -6.52 -2.62
CA PHE A 130 -12.19 -6.76 -1.91
C PHE A 130 -11.71 -8.21 -2.10
N LEU A 131 -10.42 -8.40 -1.97
CA LEU A 131 -9.76 -9.70 -1.93
C LEU A 131 -8.98 -9.82 -0.63
N VAL A 132 -9.30 -10.82 0.18
CA VAL A 132 -8.52 -11.11 1.38
C VAL A 132 -7.27 -11.86 0.99
N VAL A 133 -6.13 -11.34 1.39
CA VAL A 133 -4.80 -11.95 1.23
C VAL A 133 -4.18 -12.19 2.60
N GLU A 134 -3.15 -13.01 2.67
CA GLU A 134 -2.38 -13.20 3.90
C GLU A 134 -1.65 -11.91 4.29
N ASP A 135 -1.54 -11.67 5.59
CA ASP A 135 -0.82 -10.52 6.16
C ASP A 135 0.70 -10.72 6.01
N ARG A 136 1.21 -10.40 4.83
CA ARG A 136 2.62 -10.53 4.45
C ARG A 136 3.13 -9.27 3.78
N VAL A 137 4.35 -8.88 4.10
CA VAL A 137 5.05 -7.77 3.43
C VAL A 137 4.98 -7.93 1.91
N GLY A 138 4.65 -6.84 1.23
CA GLY A 138 4.50 -6.81 -0.23
C GLY A 138 3.13 -7.25 -0.74
N MET A 139 2.25 -7.79 0.10
CA MET A 139 0.94 -8.32 -0.31
C MET A 139 1.05 -9.20 -1.57
N VAL A 140 0.11 -9.17 -2.51
CA VAL A 140 0.16 -9.98 -3.75
C VAL A 140 0.53 -9.11 -4.95
N THR A 141 -0.33 -8.17 -5.33
CA THR A 141 -0.14 -7.39 -6.57
C THR A 141 1.11 -6.51 -6.52
N PRO A 142 1.41 -5.76 -5.43
CA PRO A 142 2.62 -4.96 -5.36
C PRO A 142 3.89 -5.81 -5.46
N ARG A 143 3.92 -6.94 -4.75
CA ARG A 143 5.07 -7.88 -4.78
C ARG A 143 5.37 -8.35 -6.20
N VAL A 144 4.34 -8.77 -6.95
CA VAL A 144 4.54 -9.28 -8.32
C VAL A 144 4.95 -8.14 -9.26
N ILE A 145 4.27 -7.00 -9.22
CA ILE A 145 4.57 -5.87 -10.12
C ILE A 145 5.97 -5.30 -9.85
N CYS A 146 6.36 -5.11 -8.58
CA CYS A 146 7.70 -4.60 -8.25
C CYS A 146 8.82 -5.58 -8.67
N MET A 147 8.58 -6.90 -8.61
CA MET A 147 9.51 -7.88 -9.15
C MET A 147 9.64 -7.81 -10.67
N ILE A 148 8.54 -7.58 -11.40
CA ILE A 148 8.59 -7.36 -12.86
C ILE A 148 9.37 -6.10 -13.18
N ILE A 149 9.19 -5.02 -12.41
CA ILE A 149 9.96 -3.79 -12.55
C ILE A 149 11.44 -4.05 -12.28
N ASN A 150 11.78 -4.78 -11.22
CA ASN A 150 13.16 -5.12 -10.88
C ASN A 150 13.86 -5.91 -12.00
N GLU A 151 13.17 -6.90 -12.57
CA GLU A 151 13.68 -7.67 -13.71
C GLU A 151 13.89 -6.81 -14.94
N ALA A 152 13.01 -5.87 -15.22
CA ALA A 152 13.18 -4.91 -16.30
C ALA A 152 14.42 -4.02 -16.11
N TYR A 153 14.70 -3.61 -14.86
CA TYR A 153 15.93 -2.89 -14.53
C TYR A 153 17.18 -3.73 -14.76
N PHE A 154 17.19 -5.02 -14.42
CA PHE A 154 18.29 -5.93 -14.73
C PHE A 154 18.48 -6.08 -16.25
N THR A 155 17.40 -6.34 -16.99
CA THR A 155 17.41 -6.46 -18.46
C THR A 155 18.00 -5.22 -19.13
N HIS A 156 17.64 -4.03 -18.65
CA HIS A 156 18.17 -2.76 -19.14
C HIS A 156 19.65 -2.57 -18.75
N GLN A 157 20.01 -2.84 -17.49
CA GLN A 157 21.40 -2.73 -17.00
C GLN A 157 22.37 -3.62 -17.77
N GLU A 158 21.92 -4.82 -18.17
CA GLU A 158 22.70 -5.78 -18.97
C GLU A 158 22.82 -5.37 -20.45
N GLY A 159 22.14 -4.31 -20.87
CA GLY A 159 22.17 -3.82 -22.24
C GLY A 159 21.37 -4.67 -23.24
N THR A 160 20.44 -5.51 -22.74
CA THR A 160 19.63 -6.38 -23.60
C THR A 160 18.66 -5.57 -24.45
N ALA A 161 18.02 -4.52 -23.88
CA ALA A 161 17.11 -3.64 -24.60
C ALA A 161 17.03 -2.25 -23.94
N THR A 162 16.47 -1.28 -24.68
CA THR A 162 16.12 0.04 -24.12
C THR A 162 14.90 -0.05 -23.23
N ARG A 163 14.66 0.94 -22.36
CA ARG A 163 13.48 0.98 -21.48
C ARG A 163 12.18 1.01 -22.31
N GLU A 164 12.19 1.76 -23.38
CA GLU A 164 11.07 1.89 -24.33
C GLU A 164 10.75 0.55 -25.00
N ASP A 165 11.76 -0.21 -25.42
CA ASP A 165 11.58 -1.53 -26.05
C ASP A 165 11.09 -2.57 -25.03
N ILE A 166 11.59 -2.53 -23.78
CA ILE A 166 11.11 -3.39 -22.69
C ILE A 166 9.63 -3.10 -22.40
N ASP A 167 9.26 -1.83 -22.25
CA ASP A 167 7.86 -1.44 -22.00
C ASP A 167 6.96 -1.86 -23.16
N LEU A 168 7.41 -1.65 -24.40
CA LEU A 168 6.66 -2.04 -25.60
C LEU A 168 6.50 -3.57 -25.68
N GLY A 169 7.57 -4.32 -25.46
CA GLY A 169 7.57 -5.78 -25.46
C GLY A 169 6.60 -6.34 -24.44
N MET A 170 6.59 -5.80 -23.22
CA MET A 170 5.69 -6.25 -22.15
C MET A 170 4.23 -5.89 -22.44
N LYS A 171 3.94 -4.72 -22.99
CA LYS A 171 2.58 -4.36 -23.37
C LYS A 171 2.03 -5.23 -24.50
N LEU A 172 2.81 -5.44 -25.56
CA LEU A 172 2.37 -6.19 -26.74
C LEU A 172 2.49 -7.71 -26.58
N GLY A 173 3.51 -8.16 -25.85
CA GLY A 173 3.78 -9.61 -25.69
C GLY A 173 2.96 -10.27 -24.58
N THR A 174 2.62 -9.53 -23.50
CA THR A 174 1.92 -10.09 -22.34
C THR A 174 0.58 -9.39 -22.06
N ASN A 175 0.17 -8.46 -22.90
CA ASN A 175 -1.06 -7.68 -22.76
C ASN A 175 -1.16 -6.92 -21.42
N TYR A 176 -0.05 -6.48 -20.86
CA TYR A 176 -0.07 -5.62 -19.69
C TYR A 176 -0.55 -4.20 -20.03
N PRO A 177 -1.33 -3.56 -19.15
CA PRO A 177 -1.86 -2.21 -19.41
C PRO A 177 -0.75 -1.16 -19.46
N PHE A 178 0.38 -1.42 -18.79
CA PHE A 178 1.56 -0.57 -18.75
C PHE A 178 2.81 -1.43 -18.80
N GLY A 179 3.88 -0.88 -19.38
CA GLY A 179 5.20 -1.49 -19.30
C GLY A 179 5.82 -1.33 -17.90
N PRO A 180 6.88 -2.07 -17.58
CA PRO A 180 7.51 -2.04 -16.26
C PRO A 180 8.02 -0.66 -15.83
N PHE A 181 8.64 0.11 -16.75
CA PHE A 181 9.12 1.45 -16.45
C PHE A 181 7.97 2.46 -16.36
N GLU A 182 6.92 2.31 -17.18
CA GLU A 182 5.68 3.09 -17.03
C GLU A 182 5.03 2.82 -15.66
N TRP A 183 4.99 1.54 -15.20
CA TRP A 183 4.54 1.17 -13.87
C TRP A 183 5.39 1.83 -12.78
N CYS A 184 6.72 1.73 -12.88
CA CYS A 184 7.66 2.33 -11.93
C CYS A 184 7.43 3.84 -11.79
N LYS A 185 7.21 4.54 -12.92
CA LYS A 185 6.90 5.98 -12.91
C LYS A 185 5.57 6.30 -12.23
N ARG A 186 4.56 5.45 -12.38
CA ARG A 186 3.21 5.65 -11.78
C ARG A 186 3.18 5.38 -10.28
N ILE A 187 3.85 4.31 -9.85
CA ILE A 187 3.97 3.93 -8.43
C ILE A 187 4.93 4.88 -7.71
N GLY A 188 5.98 5.31 -8.41
CA GLY A 188 7.12 6.04 -7.88
C GLY A 188 8.29 5.11 -7.55
N LEU A 189 9.48 5.42 -8.08
CA LEU A 189 10.69 4.62 -7.88
C LEU A 189 11.00 4.39 -6.40
N ARG A 190 10.77 5.40 -5.55
CA ARG A 190 10.95 5.30 -4.11
C ARG A 190 10.13 4.16 -3.52
N HIS A 191 8.84 4.10 -3.82
CA HIS A 191 7.95 3.06 -3.30
C HIS A 191 8.29 1.67 -3.82
N VAL A 192 8.68 1.57 -5.09
CA VAL A 192 9.12 0.29 -5.69
C VAL A 192 10.36 -0.24 -4.99
N TYR A 193 11.38 0.63 -4.81
CA TYR A 193 12.63 0.25 -4.15
C TYR A 193 12.40 -0.16 -2.70
N GLU A 194 11.72 0.67 -1.91
CA GLU A 194 11.46 0.44 -0.49
C GLU A 194 10.61 -0.82 -0.26
N LEU A 195 9.64 -1.11 -1.15
CA LEU A 195 8.86 -2.35 -1.07
C LEU A 195 9.73 -3.58 -1.32
N LEU A 196 10.57 -3.55 -2.35
CA LEU A 196 11.48 -4.68 -2.65
C LEU A 196 12.47 -4.90 -1.51
N GLU A 197 13.01 -3.84 -0.92
CA GLU A 197 13.89 -3.89 0.24
C GLU A 197 13.17 -4.53 1.44
N ALA A 198 11.95 -4.09 1.74
CA ALA A 198 11.13 -4.67 2.82
C ALA A 198 10.82 -6.15 2.59
N VAL A 199 10.50 -6.56 1.34
CA VAL A 199 10.26 -7.97 1.01
C VAL A 199 11.54 -8.79 1.11
N TYR A 200 12.69 -8.25 0.71
CA TYR A 200 13.98 -8.91 0.88
C TYR A 200 14.31 -9.09 2.36
N ASP A 201 14.07 -8.05 3.16
CA ASP A 201 14.35 -8.08 4.61
C ASP A 201 13.44 -9.06 5.37
N ASP A 202 12.15 -9.16 5.00
CA ASP A 202 11.21 -10.14 5.57
C ASP A 202 11.60 -11.58 5.21
N THR A 203 12.04 -11.82 3.96
CA THR A 203 12.23 -13.19 3.45
C THR A 203 13.67 -13.66 3.49
N LYS A 204 14.66 -12.76 3.39
CA LYS A 204 16.08 -13.01 3.13
C LYS A 204 16.34 -13.93 1.91
N ASP A 205 15.39 -13.94 0.96
CA ASP A 205 15.46 -14.73 -0.26
C ASP A 205 16.16 -13.91 -1.37
N GLU A 206 17.27 -14.45 -1.91
CA GLU A 206 18.09 -13.80 -2.94
C GLU A 206 17.32 -13.42 -4.21
N ARG A 207 16.17 -14.05 -4.48
CA ARG A 207 15.32 -13.68 -5.64
C ARG A 207 14.76 -12.25 -5.55
N TYR A 208 14.70 -11.66 -4.35
CA TYR A 208 14.26 -10.28 -4.15
C TYR A 208 15.41 -9.27 -4.14
N LYS A 209 16.61 -9.69 -4.52
CA LYS A 209 17.76 -8.81 -4.63
C LYS A 209 17.49 -7.68 -5.62
N ILE A 210 17.74 -6.47 -5.18
CA ILE A 210 17.43 -5.26 -5.97
C ILE A 210 18.53 -5.04 -7.02
N CYS A 211 18.13 -4.69 -8.23
CA CYS A 211 19.02 -4.29 -9.31
C CYS A 211 19.90 -3.10 -8.89
N PRO A 212 21.25 -3.18 -9.06
CA PRO A 212 22.15 -2.09 -8.71
C PRO A 212 21.81 -0.76 -9.39
N LEU A 213 21.36 -0.77 -10.64
CA LEU A 213 20.93 0.43 -11.35
C LEU A 213 19.71 1.07 -10.69
N MET A 214 18.71 0.26 -10.28
CA MET A 214 17.54 0.77 -9.55
C MET A 214 17.98 1.42 -8.24
N LYS A 215 18.89 0.80 -7.50
CA LYS A 215 19.45 1.37 -6.26
C LYS A 215 20.15 2.69 -6.50
N GLN A 216 20.95 2.79 -7.56
CA GLN A 216 21.64 4.03 -7.92
C GLN A 216 20.65 5.17 -8.20
N GLU A 217 19.61 4.89 -8.98
CA GLU A 217 18.58 5.88 -9.28
C GLU A 217 17.77 6.27 -8.05
N TYR A 218 17.42 5.31 -7.18
CA TYR A 218 16.76 5.59 -5.91
C TYR A 218 17.59 6.54 -5.04
N LEU A 219 18.88 6.27 -4.88
CA LEU A 219 19.78 7.14 -4.08
C LEU A 219 19.90 8.54 -4.69
N SER A 220 19.81 8.66 -6.02
CA SER A 220 19.87 9.97 -6.71
C SER A 220 18.64 10.85 -6.47
N LEU A 221 17.55 10.31 -5.90
CA LEU A 221 16.37 11.11 -5.53
C LEU A 221 16.65 12.04 -4.33
N PHE A 222 17.72 11.82 -3.58
CA PHE A 222 18.03 12.51 -2.33
C PHE A 222 19.26 13.42 -2.43
N VAL A 223 19.82 13.55 -3.62
CA VAL A 223 21.01 14.37 -3.92
C VAL A 223 20.61 15.52 -4.85
#